data_a69ad165ce4544eec70bf431e5f14745
#
_entry.id   a69ad165ce4544eec70bf431e5f14745
#
_cell.length_a   1.000
_cell.length_b   1.000
_cell.length_c   1.000
_cell.angle_alpha   90.00
_cell.angle_beta   90.00
_cell.angle_gamma   90.00
#
_symmetry.space_group_name_H-M   'P 1'
#
loop_
_entity.id
_entity.type
_entity.pdbx_description
1 polymer ?
#
loop_
_entity_poly.entity_id
_entity_poly.type
_entity_poly.pdbx_seq_one_letter_code
_entity_poly.pdbx_strand_id
1 'polypeptide(L)'
;MRGRSRKGCWAVRIALLVAIGAATAAAAESTFNEHCGKCHARPTFVLRGLKGNTEQERRKVLDKFLSTHHAEDPKLRAEIIDYLIRWSAQ
;
A
#
# COMPACT_ATOMS: atom_id res chain seq x y z
N MET A 1 -27.64 -13.63 -29.83
CA MET A 1 -26.22 -13.51 -30.26
C MET A 1 -25.58 -12.21 -29.82
N ARG A 2 -26.25 -11.08 -30.03
CA ARG A 2 -25.69 -9.77 -29.63
C ARG A 2 -25.46 -9.64 -28.12
N GLY A 3 -26.31 -10.25 -27.29
CA GLY A 3 -26.16 -10.22 -25.85
C GLY A 3 -24.92 -10.98 -25.33
N ARG A 4 -24.46 -11.98 -26.06
CA ARG A 4 -23.27 -12.76 -25.67
C ARG A 4 -22.00 -11.94 -25.79
N SER A 5 -21.89 -11.14 -26.85
CA SER A 5 -20.74 -10.25 -27.06
C SER A 5 -20.59 -9.24 -25.93
N ARG A 6 -21.71 -8.65 -25.51
CA ARG A 6 -21.71 -7.68 -24.40
C ARG A 6 -21.29 -8.31 -23.08
N LYS A 7 -21.77 -9.51 -22.78
CA LYS A 7 -21.41 -10.24 -21.58
C LYS A 7 -19.90 -10.57 -21.55
N GLY A 8 -19.35 -10.96 -22.68
CA GLY A 8 -17.92 -11.23 -22.80
C GLY A 8 -17.07 -9.99 -22.54
N CYS A 9 -17.45 -8.85 -23.08
CA CYS A 9 -16.73 -7.59 -22.86
C CYS A 9 -16.74 -7.17 -21.38
N TRP A 10 -17.84 -7.39 -20.71
CA TRP A 10 -17.96 -7.09 -19.29
C TRP A 10 -17.01 -7.94 -18.43
N ALA A 11 -16.98 -9.23 -18.69
CA ALA A 11 -16.11 -10.14 -17.94
C ALA A 11 -14.63 -9.76 -18.10
N VAL A 12 -14.20 -9.40 -19.31
CA VAL A 12 -12.83 -8.98 -19.59
C VAL A 12 -12.47 -7.71 -18.82
N ARG A 13 -13.36 -6.73 -18.76
CA ARG A 13 -13.11 -5.49 -18.02
C ARG A 13 -12.94 -5.71 -16.53
N ILE A 14 -13.76 -6.56 -15.93
CA ILE A 14 -13.67 -6.91 -14.51
C ILE A 14 -12.34 -7.59 -14.22
N ALA A 15 -11.91 -8.51 -15.06
CA ALA A 15 -10.63 -9.20 -14.91
C ALA A 15 -9.44 -8.24 -14.94
N LEU A 16 -9.45 -7.24 -15.82
CA LEU A 16 -8.39 -6.24 -15.91
C LEU A 16 -8.29 -5.40 -14.64
N LEU A 17 -9.42 -4.97 -14.06
CA LEU A 17 -9.43 -4.19 -12.82
C LEU A 17 -8.81 -4.97 -11.65
N VAL A 18 -9.12 -6.25 -11.52
CA VAL A 18 -8.55 -7.12 -10.49
C VAL A 18 -7.03 -7.25 -10.67
N ALA A 19 -6.56 -7.42 -11.90
CA ALA A 19 -5.13 -7.55 -12.19
C ALA A 19 -4.35 -6.27 -11.82
N ILE A 20 -4.91 -5.08 -12.10
CA ILE A 20 -4.28 -3.80 -11.75
C ILE A 20 -4.17 -3.65 -10.23
N GLY A 21 -5.21 -4.02 -9.46
CA GLY A 21 -5.18 -3.96 -8.01
C GLY A 21 -4.12 -4.88 -7.40
N ALA A 22 -3.98 -6.11 -7.90
CA ALA A 22 -2.96 -7.05 -7.45
C ALA A 22 -1.54 -6.55 -7.74
N ALA A 23 -1.30 -5.96 -8.92
CA ALA A 23 0.00 -5.40 -9.28
C ALA A 23 0.39 -4.24 -8.35
N THR A 24 -0.56 -3.37 -7.99
CA THR A 24 -0.32 -2.24 -7.09
C THR A 24 0.08 -2.70 -5.68
N ALA A 25 -0.59 -3.73 -5.15
CA ALA A 25 -0.27 -4.29 -3.84
C ALA A 25 1.14 -4.91 -3.81
N ALA A 26 1.51 -5.65 -4.84
CA ALA A 26 2.84 -6.23 -4.96
C ALA A 26 3.93 -5.17 -5.07
N ALA A 27 3.67 -4.08 -5.80
CA ALA A 27 4.60 -2.96 -5.93
C ALA A 27 4.85 -2.27 -4.58
N ALA A 28 3.81 -2.08 -3.76
CA ALA A 28 3.94 -1.47 -2.44
C ALA A 28 4.79 -2.31 -1.49
N GLU A 29 4.63 -3.64 -1.50
CA GLU A 29 5.45 -4.55 -0.72
C GLU A 29 6.92 -4.49 -1.14
N SER A 30 7.19 -4.50 -2.44
CA SER A 30 8.53 -4.39 -2.99
C SER A 30 9.20 -3.07 -2.59
N THR A 31 8.46 -1.97 -2.64
CA THR A 31 8.93 -0.65 -2.22
C THR A 31 9.35 -0.64 -0.75
N PHE A 32 8.53 -1.22 0.13
CA PHE A 32 8.87 -1.35 1.54
C PHE A 32 10.15 -2.15 1.73
N ASN A 33 10.27 -3.30 1.08
CA ASN A 33 11.44 -4.16 1.21
C ASN A 33 12.73 -3.48 0.76
N GLU A 34 12.70 -2.70 -0.30
CA GLU A 34 13.86 -1.98 -0.80
C GLU A 34 14.33 -0.86 0.13
N HIS A 35 13.39 -0.09 0.67
CA HIS A 35 13.71 1.13 1.43
C HIS A 35 13.75 0.93 2.94
N CYS A 36 13.07 -0.05 3.45
CA CYS A 36 12.93 -0.29 4.88
C CYS A 36 13.49 -1.64 5.33
N GLY A 37 13.47 -2.61 4.45
CA GLY A 37 13.79 -4.01 4.77
C GLY A 37 15.23 -4.26 5.23
N LYS A 38 16.15 -3.38 4.91
CA LYS A 38 17.56 -3.52 5.35
C LYS A 38 17.72 -3.34 6.87
N CYS A 39 16.90 -2.47 7.45
CA CYS A 39 16.94 -2.18 8.89
C CYS A 39 15.74 -2.75 9.63
N HIS A 40 14.62 -2.91 8.95
CA HIS A 40 13.37 -3.41 9.51
C HIS A 40 12.94 -4.69 8.80
N ALA A 41 13.21 -5.83 9.39
CA ALA A 41 12.93 -7.13 8.77
C ALA A 41 11.43 -7.36 8.49
N ARG A 42 10.54 -6.73 9.26
CA ARG A 42 9.09 -6.87 9.12
C ARG A 42 8.38 -5.55 9.38
N PRO A 43 7.24 -5.30 8.73
CA PRO A 43 6.43 -4.11 9.00
C PRO A 43 6.02 -3.97 10.47
N THR A 44 5.82 -5.06 11.17
CA THR A 44 5.46 -5.08 12.60
C THR A 44 6.46 -4.34 13.49
N PHE A 45 7.72 -4.35 13.16
CA PHE A 45 8.72 -3.61 13.92
C PHE A 45 8.55 -2.10 13.77
N VAL A 46 8.20 -1.65 12.59
CA VAL A 46 7.93 -0.23 12.34
C VAL A 46 6.67 0.23 13.07
N LEU A 47 5.69 -0.65 13.17
CA LEU A 47 4.39 -0.34 13.76
C LEU A 47 4.34 -0.38 15.29
N ARG A 48 5.36 -0.92 15.94
CA ARG A 48 5.39 -1.09 17.40
C ARG A 48 5.14 0.17 18.21
N GLY A 49 5.65 1.28 17.79
CA GLY A 49 5.50 2.55 18.49
C GLY A 49 4.48 3.47 17.85
N LEU A 50 3.70 2.96 16.91
CA LEU A 50 2.77 3.78 16.17
C LEU A 50 1.63 4.27 17.07
N LYS A 51 1.54 5.59 17.24
CA LYS A 51 0.52 6.24 18.04
C LYS A 51 -0.61 6.74 17.15
N GLY A 52 -1.81 6.78 17.72
CA GLY A 52 -3.00 7.27 17.04
C GLY A 52 -4.18 6.32 17.19
N ASN A 53 -5.35 6.86 17.52
CA ASN A 53 -6.56 6.08 17.73
C ASN A 53 -7.33 5.83 16.43
N THR A 54 -7.12 6.66 15.41
CA THR A 54 -7.77 6.55 14.11
C THR A 54 -6.75 6.31 13.02
N GLU A 55 -7.20 5.80 11.89
CA GLU A 55 -6.35 5.63 10.73
C GLU A 55 -5.75 6.96 10.28
N GLN A 56 -6.53 8.04 10.28
CA GLN A 56 -6.06 9.37 9.92
C GLN A 56 -4.93 9.85 10.82
N GLU A 57 -5.07 9.66 12.12
CA GLU A 57 -4.03 10.03 13.08
C GLU A 57 -2.74 9.23 12.84
N ARG A 58 -2.88 7.94 12.64
CA ARG A 58 -1.72 7.08 12.35
C ARG A 58 -1.02 7.48 11.05
N ARG A 59 -1.78 7.84 10.03
CA ARG A 59 -1.23 8.32 8.76
C ARG A 59 -0.43 9.61 8.96
N LYS A 60 -0.93 10.54 9.75
CA LYS A 60 -0.22 11.79 10.05
C LYS A 60 1.09 11.55 10.79
N VAL A 61 1.06 10.67 11.77
CA VAL A 61 2.27 10.29 12.53
C VAL A 61 3.31 9.69 11.61
N LEU A 62 2.91 8.77 10.75
CA LEU A 62 3.80 8.12 9.78
C LEU A 62 4.34 9.12 8.77
N ASP A 63 3.53 10.00 8.25
CA ASP A 63 3.96 10.99 7.28
C ASP A 63 5.02 11.91 7.85
N LYS A 64 4.79 12.42 9.04
CA LYS A 64 5.75 13.29 9.72
C LYS A 64 7.07 12.57 10.00
N PHE A 65 7.02 11.36 10.53
CA PHE A 65 8.19 10.57 10.85
C PHE A 65 8.98 10.20 9.60
N LEU A 66 8.30 9.66 8.60
CA LEU A 66 8.94 9.17 7.39
C LEU A 66 9.50 10.29 6.49
N SER A 67 8.99 11.51 6.64
CA SER A 67 9.52 12.65 5.87
C SER A 67 10.99 12.93 6.14
N THR A 68 11.49 12.52 7.29
CA THR A 68 12.91 12.65 7.67
C THR A 68 13.58 11.31 7.94
N HIS A 69 12.91 10.20 7.63
CA HIS A 69 13.41 8.86 7.91
C HIS A 69 13.28 7.97 6.67
N HIS A 70 14.24 8.11 5.75
CA HIS A 70 14.40 7.27 4.54
C HIS A 70 13.24 7.27 3.53
N ALA A 71 12.26 8.16 3.68
CA ALA A 71 11.16 8.31 2.73
C ALA A 71 10.84 9.78 2.49
N GLU A 72 11.83 10.55 2.09
CA GLU A 72 11.72 12.00 1.89
C GLU A 72 10.86 12.35 0.68
N ASP A 73 10.86 11.52 -0.35
CA ASP A 73 10.01 11.72 -1.51
C ASP A 73 8.53 11.49 -1.15
N PRO A 74 7.65 12.49 -1.37
CA PRO A 74 6.24 12.37 -0.98
C PRO A 74 5.50 11.21 -1.65
N LYS A 75 5.82 10.89 -2.88
CA LYS A 75 5.18 9.79 -3.61
C LYS A 75 5.57 8.43 -3.03
N LEU A 76 6.86 8.25 -2.81
CA LEU A 76 7.39 7.05 -2.16
C LEU A 76 6.81 6.89 -0.76
N ARG A 77 6.76 7.97 0.00
CA ARG A 77 6.23 7.98 1.36
C ARG A 77 4.76 7.57 1.39
N ALA A 78 3.94 8.05 0.46
CA ALA A 78 2.54 7.68 0.38
C ALA A 78 2.35 6.18 0.15
N GLU A 79 3.14 5.58 -0.72
CA GLU A 79 3.09 4.13 -0.98
C GLU A 79 3.46 3.33 0.28
N ILE A 80 4.49 3.74 0.98
CA ILE A 80 4.94 3.08 2.21
C ILE A 80 3.88 3.20 3.30
N ILE A 81 3.28 4.37 3.47
CA ILE A 81 2.23 4.59 4.46
C ILE A 81 1.02 3.70 4.18
N ASP A 82 0.56 3.63 2.93
CA ASP A 82 -0.55 2.76 2.56
C ASP A 82 -0.27 1.29 2.89
N TYR A 83 0.92 0.84 2.63
CA TYR A 83 1.36 -0.51 2.95
C TYR A 83 1.34 -0.77 4.46
N LEU A 84 1.92 0.14 5.24
CA LEU A 84 1.99 0.02 6.70
C LEU A 84 0.60 0.06 7.35
N ILE A 85 -0.27 0.93 6.88
CA ILE A 85 -1.64 1.04 7.39
C ILE A 85 -2.42 -0.25 7.14
N ARG A 86 -2.27 -0.87 5.98
CA ARG A 86 -2.88 -2.17 5.70
C ARG A 86 -2.39 -3.25 6.66
N TRP A 87 -1.11 -3.25 6.98
CA TRP A 87 -0.55 -4.17 7.96
C TRP A 87 -1.11 -3.93 9.35
N SER A 88 -1.29 -2.68 9.75
CA SER A 88 -1.82 -2.33 11.08
C SER A 88 -3.27 -2.74 11.28
N ALA A 89 -4.01 -2.97 10.21
CA ALA A 89 -5.42 -3.38 10.24
C ALA A 89 -5.61 -4.89 10.38
N GLN A 90 -4.56 -5.67 10.30
CA GLN A 90 -4.63 -7.15 10.39
C GLN A 90 -4.61 -7.69 11.82
#